data_f2b265c5885bc8803660613f9f893753
#
_entry.id   f2b265c5885bc8803660613f9f893753
#
_cell.length_a   1.000
_cell.length_b   1.000
_cell.length_c   1.000
_cell.angle_alpha   90.00
_cell.angle_beta   90.00
_cell.angle_gamma   90.00
#
_symmetry.space_group_name_H-M   'P 1'
#
loop_
_entity.id
_entity.type
_entity.pdbx_description
1 polymer ?
#
loop_
_entity_poly.entity_id
_entity_poly.type
_entity_poly.pdbx_seq_one_letter_code
_entity_poly.pdbx_strand_id
1 'polypeptide(L)'
;MQPSHFSPTSTDAHRFTQALAVGAAPDGTEDAQATYQFRTLWLSDIHLGTRDCKAEALLDLLRHCHAGTIYLVGDIIDGWQLRKGWYWPQAHNDVAQKMLRKARKGCRVVFIPGNHDEFARDFHGLHFGGIEVLSDAVHVTADGARLWIVHGDWFDGVVMHAKWLAHLGDALYIFTLTLNRWLNQARHRLGFSYWSLSQYLKGKVKNAVSYISSFEQLLAEEAARRQCEGVVCGHIHRAELRKIDGSIYANCGDWVESLTALVELQDGTLQLLMWKPSASAPVVLAELPPGSASTGQAEAPTQPQASHVPCAS
;
A
#
# COMPACT_ATOMS: atom_id res chain seq x y z
N MET A 1 -11.47 -10.60 25.78
CA MET A 1 -11.94 -11.02 24.47
C MET A 1 -10.69 -11.39 23.67
N GLN A 2 -10.51 -12.66 23.36
CA GLN A 2 -9.38 -13.17 22.57
C GLN A 2 -9.67 -12.90 21.07
N PRO A 3 -8.66 -12.55 20.24
CA PRO A 3 -8.84 -12.45 18.83
C PRO A 3 -9.05 -13.86 18.23
N SER A 4 -10.12 -14.03 17.47
CA SER A 4 -10.43 -15.26 16.75
C SER A 4 -9.35 -15.51 15.68
N HIS A 5 -8.59 -16.58 15.83
CA HIS A 5 -7.73 -17.12 14.78
C HIS A 5 -8.61 -17.65 13.66
N PHE A 6 -8.60 -16.97 12.52
CA PHE A 6 -9.17 -17.47 11.27
C PHE A 6 -8.15 -18.45 10.66
N SER A 7 -8.44 -19.74 10.75
CA SER A 7 -7.70 -20.76 10.01
C SER A 7 -8.47 -21.06 8.72
N PRO A 8 -7.90 -20.81 7.53
CA PRO A 8 -8.56 -21.12 6.27
C PRO A 8 -8.73 -22.65 6.15
N THR A 9 -9.92 -23.07 5.78
CA THR A 9 -10.22 -24.49 5.52
C THR A 9 -9.57 -24.95 4.22
N SER A 10 -9.24 -26.24 4.13
CA SER A 10 -8.57 -26.87 2.96
C SER A 10 -9.31 -26.64 1.63
N THR A 11 -10.61 -26.36 1.67
CA THR A 11 -11.45 -26.10 0.49
C THR A 11 -11.19 -24.70 -0.10
N ASP A 12 -10.82 -23.72 0.73
CA ASP A 12 -10.53 -22.36 0.28
C ASP A 12 -9.19 -22.32 -0.47
N ALA A 13 -8.17 -23.05 0.01
CA ALA A 13 -6.88 -23.18 -0.67
C ALA A 13 -7.01 -23.73 -2.11
N HIS A 14 -7.94 -24.66 -2.37
CA HIS A 14 -8.18 -25.22 -3.71
C HIS A 14 -8.90 -24.25 -4.66
N ARG A 15 -9.81 -23.41 -4.17
CA ARG A 15 -10.45 -22.36 -4.97
C ARG A 15 -9.46 -21.27 -5.37
N PHE A 16 -8.55 -20.90 -4.48
CA PHE A 16 -7.51 -19.89 -4.74
C PHE A 16 -6.50 -20.36 -5.81
N THR A 17 -6.14 -21.64 -5.83
CA THR A 17 -5.19 -22.18 -6.82
C THR A 17 -5.77 -22.17 -8.24
N GLN A 18 -7.08 -22.32 -8.41
CA GLN A 18 -7.73 -22.28 -9.73
C GLN A 18 -7.89 -20.87 -10.31
N ALA A 19 -8.07 -19.83 -9.47
CA ALA A 19 -8.20 -18.46 -9.93
C ALA A 19 -6.86 -17.79 -10.30
N LEU A 20 -5.74 -18.28 -9.75
CA LEU A 20 -4.41 -17.72 -9.96
C LEU A 20 -3.58 -18.45 -11.03
N ALA A 21 -3.92 -19.70 -11.38
CA ALA A 21 -3.15 -20.49 -12.34
C ALA A 21 -3.63 -20.23 -13.76
N VAL A 22 -2.86 -19.52 -14.57
CA VAL A 22 -3.10 -19.37 -16.01
C VAL A 22 -1.90 -19.86 -16.80
N GLY A 23 -2.21 -20.61 -17.83
CA GLY A 23 -1.35 -21.40 -18.69
C GLY A 23 -0.03 -20.77 -19.15
N ALA A 24 0.86 -21.66 -19.59
CA ALA A 24 2.18 -21.34 -20.12
C ALA A 24 2.11 -20.31 -21.26
N ALA A 25 3.04 -19.36 -21.24
CA ALA A 25 3.24 -18.39 -22.32
C ALA A 25 3.66 -19.09 -23.63
N PRO A 26 3.25 -18.61 -24.80
CA PRO A 26 3.40 -19.33 -26.08
C PRO A 26 4.79 -19.27 -26.72
N ASP A 27 5.76 -18.58 -26.17
CA ASP A 27 7.11 -18.53 -26.74
C ASP A 27 8.22 -18.67 -25.69
N GLY A 28 9.19 -19.53 -25.98
CA GLY A 28 10.25 -20.04 -25.11
C GLY A 28 11.28 -19.04 -24.62
N THR A 29 10.84 -17.86 -24.14
CA THR A 29 11.65 -16.85 -23.47
C THR A 29 11.60 -17.02 -21.95
N GLU A 30 12.53 -16.41 -21.20
CA GLU A 30 12.63 -16.45 -19.71
C GLU A 30 11.32 -16.15 -18.97
N ASP A 31 10.30 -15.61 -19.63
CA ASP A 31 8.99 -15.32 -19.09
C ASP A 31 8.01 -16.51 -19.13
N ALA A 32 8.44 -17.67 -19.68
CA ALA A 32 7.62 -18.91 -19.75
C ALA A 32 7.27 -19.51 -18.35
N GLN A 33 7.82 -18.95 -17.27
CA GLN A 33 7.60 -19.40 -15.89
C GLN A 33 6.59 -18.52 -15.11
N ALA A 34 5.95 -17.54 -15.74
CA ALA A 34 4.98 -16.72 -15.03
C ALA A 34 3.76 -17.55 -14.63
N THR A 35 3.58 -17.72 -13.34
CA THR A 35 2.51 -18.54 -12.75
C THR A 35 1.22 -17.77 -12.54
N TYR A 36 1.29 -16.42 -12.46
CA TYR A 36 0.16 -15.55 -12.09
C TYR A 36 -0.09 -14.47 -13.13
N GLN A 37 -1.36 -14.29 -13.49
CA GLN A 37 -1.80 -13.20 -14.37
C GLN A 37 -2.79 -12.31 -13.66
N PHE A 38 -2.44 -11.03 -13.53
CA PHE A 38 -3.26 -10.00 -12.94
C PHE A 38 -3.72 -9.00 -14.01
N ARG A 39 -4.85 -8.35 -13.79
CA ARG A 39 -5.26 -7.19 -14.57
C ARG A 39 -4.35 -6.01 -14.21
N THR A 40 -4.13 -5.80 -12.90
CA THR A 40 -3.30 -4.70 -12.38
C THR A 40 -2.48 -5.16 -11.18
N LEU A 41 -1.27 -4.61 -11.04
CA LEU A 41 -0.36 -4.80 -9.92
C LEU A 41 0.06 -3.42 -9.38
N TRP A 42 -0.06 -3.22 -8.06
CA TRP A 42 0.44 -2.02 -7.38
C TRP A 42 1.56 -2.40 -6.42
N LEU A 43 2.65 -1.66 -6.49
CA LEU A 43 3.84 -1.80 -5.67
C LEU A 43 4.19 -0.43 -5.09
N SER A 44 4.55 -0.35 -3.83
CA SER A 44 5.02 0.87 -3.18
C SER A 44 6.21 0.61 -2.27
N ASP A 45 6.88 1.67 -1.84
CA ASP A 45 7.88 1.65 -0.78
C ASP A 45 8.95 0.56 -0.99
N ILE A 46 9.53 0.55 -2.19
CA ILE A 46 10.58 -0.41 -2.60
C ILE A 46 11.94 0.01 -2.04
N HIS A 47 12.21 1.31 -2.00
CA HIS A 47 13.45 1.91 -1.50
C HIS A 47 14.72 1.36 -2.14
N LEU A 48 14.76 1.27 -3.49
CA LEU A 48 16.00 0.98 -4.21
C LEU A 48 17.06 2.04 -3.86
N GLY A 49 18.25 1.61 -3.53
CA GLY A 49 19.31 2.49 -3.01
C GLY A 49 19.56 2.31 -1.52
N THR A 50 18.78 1.48 -0.84
CA THR A 50 18.98 1.13 0.58
C THR A 50 19.42 -0.33 0.73
N ARG A 51 20.04 -0.64 1.90
CA ARG A 51 20.42 -2.03 2.24
C ARG A 51 19.23 -2.89 2.66
N ASP A 52 18.16 -2.24 3.08
CA ASP A 52 16.99 -2.91 3.64
C ASP A 52 16.01 -3.39 2.55
N CYS A 53 16.12 -2.83 1.33
CA CYS A 53 15.33 -3.23 0.17
C CYS A 53 15.50 -4.72 -0.15
N LYS A 54 14.41 -5.45 -0.25
CA LYS A 54 14.37 -6.88 -0.60
C LYS A 54 14.26 -7.08 -2.10
N ALA A 55 15.20 -6.53 -2.84
CA ALA A 55 15.20 -6.49 -4.31
C ALA A 55 15.10 -7.89 -4.94
N GLU A 56 15.77 -8.90 -4.37
CA GLU A 56 15.71 -10.28 -4.87
C GLU A 56 14.30 -10.87 -4.74
N ALA A 57 13.60 -10.59 -3.63
CA ALA A 57 12.22 -11.03 -3.45
C ALA A 57 11.27 -10.34 -4.43
N LEU A 58 11.49 -9.04 -4.69
CA LEU A 58 10.74 -8.31 -5.70
C LEU A 58 11.00 -8.83 -7.12
N LEU A 59 12.26 -9.14 -7.44
CA LEU A 59 12.62 -9.77 -8.72
C LEU A 59 11.94 -11.12 -8.90
N ASP A 60 11.85 -11.90 -7.84
CA ASP A 60 11.17 -13.19 -7.84
C ASP A 60 9.66 -13.00 -8.15
N LEU A 61 8.97 -12.06 -7.47
CA LEU A 61 7.59 -11.70 -7.81
C LEU A 61 7.46 -11.27 -9.29
N LEU A 62 8.33 -10.36 -9.74
CA LEU A 62 8.26 -9.82 -11.10
C LEU A 62 8.54 -10.85 -12.20
N ARG A 63 9.24 -11.95 -11.88
CA ARG A 63 9.45 -13.10 -12.79
C ARG A 63 8.20 -13.95 -12.92
N HIS A 64 7.48 -14.15 -11.81
CA HIS A 64 6.33 -15.05 -11.74
C HIS A 64 4.98 -14.37 -12.01
N CYS A 65 4.95 -13.03 -12.12
CA CYS A 65 3.71 -12.28 -12.32
C CYS A 65 3.70 -11.51 -13.63
N HIS A 66 2.59 -11.64 -14.38
CA HIS A 66 2.22 -10.75 -15.47
C HIS A 66 1.07 -9.85 -15.03
N ALA A 67 1.11 -8.59 -15.47
CA ALA A 67 0.02 -7.66 -15.28
C ALA A 67 -0.14 -6.79 -16.54
N GLY A 68 -1.38 -6.46 -16.89
CA GLY A 68 -1.66 -5.50 -17.96
C GLY A 68 -1.20 -4.09 -17.59
N THR A 69 -1.35 -3.72 -16.31
CA THR A 69 -0.90 -2.44 -15.75
C THR A 69 -0.10 -2.66 -14.46
N ILE A 70 0.98 -1.91 -14.29
CA ILE A 70 1.76 -1.85 -13.05
C ILE A 70 1.80 -0.39 -12.59
N TYR A 71 1.38 -0.13 -11.36
CA TYR A 71 1.58 1.14 -10.68
C TYR A 71 2.73 1.01 -9.68
N LEU A 72 3.69 1.91 -9.78
CA LEU A 72 4.78 2.12 -8.83
C LEU A 72 4.37 3.32 -7.96
N VAL A 73 3.88 3.05 -6.75
CA VAL A 73 3.15 4.02 -5.92
C VAL A 73 4.08 4.64 -4.87
N GLY A 74 5.09 5.35 -5.35
CA GLY A 74 6.04 6.13 -4.57
C GLY A 74 7.09 5.35 -3.78
N ASP A 75 8.15 6.08 -3.43
CA ASP A 75 9.30 5.57 -2.69
C ASP A 75 9.94 4.34 -3.35
N ILE A 76 10.00 4.37 -4.68
CA ILE A 76 10.61 3.32 -5.50
C ILE A 76 12.14 3.42 -5.43
N ILE A 77 12.66 4.64 -5.54
CA ILE A 77 14.10 4.93 -5.45
C ILE A 77 14.34 5.84 -4.24
N ASP A 78 15.17 5.40 -3.30
CA ASP A 78 15.51 6.22 -2.15
C ASP A 78 16.58 7.25 -2.49
N GLY A 79 16.18 8.37 -3.09
CA GLY A 79 17.06 9.48 -3.43
C GLY A 79 17.70 10.13 -2.21
N TRP A 80 17.07 10.06 -1.04
CA TRP A 80 17.63 10.63 0.19
C TRP A 80 18.83 9.82 0.70
N GLN A 81 18.77 8.48 0.64
CA GLN A 81 19.89 7.63 1.03
C GLN A 81 21.01 7.65 -0.03
N LEU A 82 20.66 7.64 -1.31
CA LEU A 82 21.63 7.73 -2.39
C LEU A 82 22.46 9.03 -2.36
N ARG A 83 21.86 10.16 -1.92
CA ARG A 83 22.58 11.44 -1.71
C ARG A 83 23.56 11.38 -0.54
N LYS A 84 23.32 10.53 0.47
CA LYS A 84 24.22 10.35 1.62
C LYS A 84 25.38 9.40 1.31
N GLY A 85 25.16 8.42 0.45
CA GLY A 85 26.15 7.45 0.02
C GLY A 85 25.60 6.53 -1.05
N TRP A 86 26.34 6.37 -2.15
CA TRP A 86 25.90 5.55 -3.26
C TRP A 86 25.89 4.07 -2.90
N TYR A 87 24.71 3.45 -2.91
CA TYR A 87 24.53 2.01 -2.75
C TYR A 87 23.56 1.50 -3.82
N TRP A 88 24.09 0.79 -4.82
CA TRP A 88 23.31 0.29 -5.94
C TRP A 88 23.82 -1.08 -6.37
N PRO A 89 23.47 -2.15 -5.64
CA PRO A 89 23.87 -3.51 -5.99
C PRO A 89 23.18 -3.97 -7.26
N GLN A 90 23.68 -5.07 -7.87
CA GLN A 90 23.15 -5.61 -9.12
C GLN A 90 21.66 -5.89 -9.06
N ALA A 91 21.14 -6.43 -7.95
CA ALA A 91 19.72 -6.70 -7.79
C ALA A 91 18.83 -5.46 -7.96
N HIS A 92 19.27 -4.26 -7.51
CA HIS A 92 18.53 -3.01 -7.73
C HIS A 92 18.50 -2.64 -9.21
N ASN A 93 19.63 -2.81 -9.91
CA ASN A 93 19.71 -2.60 -11.34
C ASN A 93 18.78 -3.56 -12.10
N ASP A 94 18.73 -4.83 -11.69
CA ASP A 94 17.89 -5.85 -12.29
C ASP A 94 16.40 -5.55 -12.12
N VAL A 95 15.97 -5.00 -10.96
CA VAL A 95 14.59 -4.52 -10.74
C VAL A 95 14.25 -3.43 -11.74
N ALA A 96 15.09 -2.39 -11.86
CA ALA A 96 14.89 -1.30 -12.80
C ALA A 96 14.80 -1.81 -14.26
N GLN A 97 15.71 -2.68 -14.66
CA GLN A 97 15.72 -3.30 -15.97
C GLN A 97 14.47 -4.16 -16.22
N LYS A 98 14.00 -4.90 -15.21
CA LYS A 98 12.81 -5.74 -15.34
C LYS A 98 11.56 -4.88 -15.54
N MET A 99 11.43 -3.73 -14.87
CA MET A 99 10.33 -2.78 -15.08
C MET A 99 10.35 -2.19 -16.50
N LEU A 100 11.51 -1.72 -16.95
CA LEU A 100 11.68 -1.22 -18.32
C LEU A 100 11.37 -2.30 -19.39
N ARG A 101 11.75 -3.55 -19.13
CA ARG A 101 11.44 -4.69 -20.01
C ARG A 101 9.95 -4.98 -20.06
N LYS A 102 9.25 -4.93 -18.92
CA LYS A 102 7.79 -5.11 -18.87
C LYS A 102 7.08 -3.99 -19.68
N ALA A 103 7.50 -2.73 -19.50
CA ALA A 103 6.97 -1.61 -20.28
C ALA A 103 7.16 -1.82 -21.80
N ARG A 104 8.36 -2.23 -22.24
CA ARG A 104 8.63 -2.53 -23.67
C ARG A 104 7.83 -3.71 -24.22
N LYS A 105 7.40 -4.65 -23.37
CA LYS A 105 6.56 -5.79 -23.73
C LYS A 105 5.06 -5.47 -23.73
N GLY A 106 4.68 -4.21 -23.58
CA GLY A 106 3.30 -3.75 -23.66
C GLY A 106 2.55 -3.65 -22.31
N CYS A 107 3.20 -3.93 -21.18
CA CYS A 107 2.63 -3.62 -19.88
C CYS A 107 2.61 -2.09 -19.70
N ARG A 108 1.47 -1.51 -19.34
CA ARG A 108 1.43 -0.10 -18.94
C ARG A 108 2.09 0.04 -17.58
N VAL A 109 3.18 0.78 -17.48
CA VAL A 109 3.87 1.05 -16.22
C VAL A 109 3.74 2.53 -15.88
N VAL A 110 3.16 2.83 -14.72
CA VAL A 110 2.95 4.20 -14.22
C VAL A 110 3.74 4.36 -12.94
N PHE A 111 4.57 5.40 -12.88
CA PHE A 111 5.33 5.77 -11.70
C PHE A 111 4.73 7.03 -11.07
N ILE A 112 4.31 6.93 -9.84
CA ILE A 112 3.80 8.03 -9.00
C ILE A 112 4.85 8.29 -7.93
N PRO A 113 5.65 9.38 -8.01
CA PRO A 113 6.74 9.63 -7.05
C PRO A 113 6.24 9.89 -5.63
N GLY A 114 6.96 9.35 -4.66
CA GLY A 114 6.81 9.64 -3.24
C GLY A 114 7.77 10.74 -2.76
N ASN A 115 7.97 10.82 -1.45
CA ASN A 115 8.86 11.80 -0.85
C ASN A 115 10.35 11.41 -0.96
N HIS A 116 10.69 10.11 -0.99
CA HIS A 116 12.08 9.66 -1.18
C HIS A 116 12.56 9.81 -2.62
N ASP A 117 11.65 9.78 -3.58
CA ASP A 117 11.93 9.98 -5.00
C ASP A 117 11.25 11.25 -5.57
N GLU A 118 11.09 12.27 -4.72
CA GLU A 118 10.50 13.58 -5.07
C GLU A 118 11.09 14.24 -6.31
N PHE A 119 12.39 13.98 -6.60
CA PHE A 119 13.08 14.49 -7.80
C PHE A 119 12.40 14.06 -9.10
N ALA A 120 11.66 12.95 -9.09
CA ALA A 120 10.93 12.46 -10.25
C ALA A 120 9.65 13.27 -10.53
N ARG A 121 9.17 14.10 -9.60
CA ARG A 121 7.99 14.97 -9.77
C ARG A 121 8.21 16.04 -10.84
N ASP A 122 9.46 16.48 -11.05
CA ASP A 122 9.83 17.43 -12.08
C ASP A 122 9.59 16.85 -13.50
N PHE A 123 9.42 15.55 -13.64
CA PHE A 123 9.18 14.82 -14.88
C PHE A 123 7.71 14.42 -15.09
N HIS A 124 6.78 15.05 -14.40
CA HIS A 124 5.35 14.79 -14.54
C HIS A 124 4.89 14.92 -15.99
N GLY A 125 4.10 13.95 -16.46
CA GLY A 125 3.60 13.88 -17.83
C GLY A 125 4.62 13.36 -18.86
N LEU A 126 5.85 13.06 -18.46
CA LEU A 126 6.88 12.50 -19.33
C LEU A 126 6.94 10.97 -19.23
N HIS A 127 7.59 10.37 -20.24
CA HIS A 127 7.82 8.92 -20.28
C HIS A 127 9.31 8.63 -20.22
N PHE A 128 9.70 7.73 -19.32
CA PHE A 128 11.06 7.24 -19.22
C PHE A 128 11.12 5.75 -19.55
N GLY A 129 11.65 5.42 -20.74
CA GLY A 129 11.75 4.03 -21.20
C GLY A 129 10.41 3.29 -21.31
N GLY A 130 9.30 4.04 -21.55
CA GLY A 130 7.94 3.50 -21.58
C GLY A 130 7.23 3.52 -20.22
N ILE A 131 7.89 3.98 -19.15
CA ILE A 131 7.29 4.23 -17.84
C ILE A 131 6.75 5.65 -17.83
N GLU A 132 5.46 5.80 -17.57
CA GLU A 132 4.75 7.08 -17.46
C GLU A 132 4.93 7.66 -16.06
N VAL A 133 5.32 8.93 -15.93
CA VAL A 133 5.47 9.61 -14.64
C VAL A 133 4.27 10.52 -14.38
N LEU A 134 3.52 10.27 -13.32
CA LEU A 134 2.34 11.05 -12.94
C LEU A 134 2.41 11.47 -11.47
N SER A 135 1.77 12.57 -11.10
CA SER A 135 1.65 12.99 -9.69
C SER A 135 0.67 12.11 -8.91
N ASP A 136 -0.40 11.70 -9.58
CA ASP A 136 -1.42 10.78 -9.14
C ASP A 136 -2.13 10.18 -10.37
N ALA A 137 -2.97 9.20 -10.19
CA ALA A 137 -3.74 8.60 -11.28
C ALA A 137 -5.13 8.17 -10.79
N VAL A 138 -6.04 7.92 -11.72
CA VAL A 138 -7.28 7.21 -11.46
C VAL A 138 -7.25 5.90 -12.24
N HIS A 139 -7.38 4.79 -11.52
CA HIS A 139 -7.55 3.46 -12.10
C HIS A 139 -9.02 3.09 -12.11
N VAL A 140 -9.48 2.49 -13.21
CA VAL A 140 -10.83 1.95 -13.33
C VAL A 140 -10.74 0.43 -13.29
N THR A 141 -11.29 -0.16 -12.25
CA THR A 141 -11.32 -1.62 -12.07
C THR A 141 -12.21 -2.31 -13.13
N ALA A 142 -12.14 -3.63 -13.22
CA ALA A 142 -12.93 -4.39 -14.20
C ALA A 142 -14.45 -4.25 -13.96
N ASP A 143 -14.86 -4.06 -12.72
CA ASP A 143 -16.25 -3.82 -12.31
C ASP A 143 -16.66 -2.33 -12.37
N GLY A 144 -15.76 -1.45 -12.85
CA GLY A 144 -16.03 -0.03 -13.10
C GLY A 144 -15.76 0.91 -11.94
N ALA A 145 -15.30 0.42 -10.78
CA ALA A 145 -14.94 1.28 -9.66
C ALA A 145 -13.70 2.14 -9.97
N ARG A 146 -13.72 3.38 -9.54
CA ARG A 146 -12.64 4.36 -9.73
C ARG A 146 -11.79 4.42 -8.48
N LEU A 147 -10.54 4.04 -8.57
CA LEU A 147 -9.57 4.10 -7.48
C LEU A 147 -8.57 5.23 -7.72
N TRP A 148 -8.49 6.17 -6.79
CA TRP A 148 -7.46 7.20 -6.81
C TRP A 148 -6.13 6.60 -6.34
N ILE A 149 -5.08 6.75 -7.15
CA ILE A 149 -3.75 6.22 -6.89
C ILE A 149 -2.82 7.37 -6.52
N VAL A 150 -2.28 7.35 -5.32
CA VAL A 150 -1.40 8.40 -4.79
C VAL A 150 -0.42 7.79 -3.78
N HIS A 151 0.79 8.34 -3.65
CA HIS A 151 1.70 7.82 -2.63
C HIS A 151 1.17 8.08 -1.20
N GLY A 152 0.75 9.29 -0.91
CA GLY A 152 0.15 9.66 0.38
C GLY A 152 0.97 10.67 1.18
N ASP A 153 2.19 10.95 0.81
CA ASP A 153 3.11 11.87 1.50
C ASP A 153 2.63 13.34 1.54
N TRP A 154 1.71 13.75 0.66
CA TRP A 154 1.09 15.07 0.71
C TRP A 154 0.34 15.34 2.01
N PHE A 155 -0.03 14.28 2.72
CA PHE A 155 -0.66 14.34 4.04
C PHE A 155 0.37 14.32 5.18
N ASP A 156 1.68 14.41 4.87
CA ASP A 156 2.80 14.33 5.82
C ASP A 156 2.80 15.44 6.87
N GLY A 157 2.26 16.61 6.58
CA GLY A 157 2.10 17.67 7.60
C GLY A 157 1.37 17.15 8.84
N VAL A 158 0.56 16.14 8.64
CA VAL A 158 -0.15 15.37 9.66
C VAL A 158 0.66 14.10 10.05
N VAL A 159 1.44 13.44 9.14
CA VAL A 159 2.10 12.13 9.28
C VAL A 159 3.56 12.17 9.76
N MET A 160 4.30 13.26 9.49
CA MET A 160 5.73 13.36 9.84
C MET A 160 6.00 13.20 11.35
N HIS A 161 5.07 13.60 12.20
CA HIS A 161 5.24 13.44 13.64
C HIS A 161 5.14 11.98 14.12
N ALA A 162 4.48 11.08 13.35
CA ALA A 162 4.29 9.69 13.78
C ALA A 162 5.43 8.76 13.39
N LYS A 163 6.01 8.86 12.19
CA LYS A 163 7.19 8.05 11.80
C LYS A 163 8.41 8.36 12.69
N TRP A 164 8.67 9.64 12.94
CA TRP A 164 9.72 10.04 13.88
C TRP A 164 9.46 9.49 15.29
N LEU A 165 8.20 9.45 15.73
CA LEU A 165 7.81 8.88 17.02
C LEU A 165 7.91 7.36 17.06
N ALA A 166 7.68 6.63 15.95
CA ALA A 166 7.80 5.17 15.91
C ALA A 166 9.28 4.74 15.94
N HIS A 167 10.15 5.32 15.11
CA HIS A 167 11.60 5.03 15.15
C HIS A 167 12.26 5.53 16.45
N LEU A 168 11.80 6.64 17.00
CA LEU A 168 12.20 7.07 18.32
C LEU A 168 11.62 6.15 19.41
N GLY A 169 10.46 5.55 19.16
CA GLY A 169 9.80 4.60 20.06
C GLY A 169 10.61 3.34 20.32
N ASP A 170 11.16 2.72 19.28
CA ASP A 170 11.94 1.48 19.41
C ASP A 170 13.30 1.71 20.04
N ALA A 171 14.04 2.72 19.62
CA ALA A 171 15.31 3.09 20.23
C ALA A 171 15.13 3.60 21.68
N LEU A 172 14.08 4.40 21.92
CA LEU A 172 13.72 4.86 23.25
C LEU A 172 13.12 3.74 24.14
N TYR A 173 12.44 2.75 23.58
CA TYR A 173 11.90 1.63 24.35
C TYR A 173 13.04 0.84 25.02
N ILE A 174 14.09 0.49 24.28
CA ILE A 174 15.25 -0.23 24.82
C ILE A 174 16.04 0.67 25.81
N PHE A 175 16.30 1.93 25.42
CA PHE A 175 16.94 2.91 26.31
C PHE A 175 16.11 3.18 27.57
N THR A 176 14.82 3.24 27.42
CA THR A 176 13.83 3.50 28.48
C THR A 176 13.71 2.36 29.48
N LEU A 177 13.77 1.09 29.05
CA LEU A 177 13.80 -0.06 29.95
C LEU A 177 15.07 -0.03 30.83
N THR A 178 16.19 0.37 30.26
CA THR A 178 17.45 0.47 30.98
C THR A 178 17.44 1.68 31.93
N LEU A 179 16.99 2.83 31.45
CA LEU A 179 16.88 4.07 32.23
C LEU A 179 15.83 3.94 33.34
N ASN A 180 14.70 3.25 33.08
CA ASN A 180 13.66 3.02 34.08
C ASN A 180 14.17 2.18 35.27
N ARG A 181 15.04 1.18 35.01
CA ARG A 181 15.69 0.43 36.10
C ARG A 181 16.58 1.34 36.94
N TRP A 182 17.41 2.16 36.28
CA TRP A 182 18.33 3.08 36.95
C TRP A 182 17.59 4.17 37.73
N LEU A 183 16.59 4.80 37.12
CA LEU A 183 15.78 5.85 37.74
C LEU A 183 14.98 5.32 38.93
N ASN A 184 14.36 4.15 38.81
CA ASN A 184 13.61 3.60 39.93
C ASN A 184 14.51 3.12 41.06
N GLN A 185 15.73 2.67 40.75
CA GLN A 185 16.72 2.32 41.77
C GLN A 185 17.24 3.57 42.50
N ALA A 186 17.45 4.69 41.79
CA ALA A 186 17.81 5.98 42.38
C ALA A 186 16.62 6.59 43.18
N ARG A 187 15.41 6.55 42.65
CA ARG A 187 14.19 7.04 43.32
C ARG A 187 13.89 6.27 44.59
N HIS A 188 14.02 4.94 44.56
CA HIS A 188 13.84 4.11 45.75
C HIS A 188 14.84 4.46 46.86
N ARG A 189 16.10 4.76 46.49
CA ARG A 189 17.12 5.23 47.45
C ARG A 189 16.81 6.61 48.06
N LEU A 190 16.04 7.43 47.32
CA LEU A 190 15.65 8.79 47.70
C LEU A 190 14.25 8.85 48.30
N GLY A 191 13.59 7.70 48.56
CA GLY A 191 12.27 7.63 49.18
C GLY A 191 11.10 7.99 48.30
N PHE A 192 11.28 8.08 46.94
CA PHE A 192 10.18 8.38 46.02
C PHE A 192 9.45 7.11 45.58
N SER A 193 8.14 7.22 45.31
CA SER A 193 7.30 6.15 44.80
C SER A 193 7.69 5.75 43.38
N TYR A 194 7.35 4.50 43.00
CA TYR A 194 7.59 3.94 41.68
C TYR A 194 6.92 4.80 40.57
N TRP A 195 7.65 5.11 39.50
CA TRP A 195 7.14 5.79 38.32
C TRP A 195 7.27 4.89 37.10
N SER A 196 6.16 4.72 36.38
CA SER A 196 6.13 3.82 35.22
C SER A 196 6.27 4.59 33.91
N LEU A 197 7.43 4.50 33.30
CA LEU A 197 7.68 4.99 31.96
C LEU A 197 6.85 4.23 30.90
N SER A 198 6.44 2.97 31.18
CA SER A 198 5.58 2.20 30.31
C SER A 198 4.17 2.80 30.17
N GLN A 199 3.63 3.47 31.19
CA GLN A 199 2.36 4.20 31.08
C GLN A 199 2.48 5.44 30.20
N TYR A 200 3.60 6.14 30.25
CA TYR A 200 3.87 7.28 29.37
C TYR A 200 3.98 6.84 27.90
N LEU A 201 4.65 5.71 27.64
CA LEU A 201 4.79 5.14 26.28
C LEU A 201 3.46 4.61 25.73
N LYS A 202 2.59 4.02 26.57
CA LYS A 202 1.24 3.63 26.15
C LYS A 202 0.43 4.81 25.60
N GLY A 203 0.58 6.00 26.19
CA GLY A 203 -0.02 7.22 25.67
C GLY A 203 0.52 7.62 24.29
N LYS A 204 1.82 7.45 24.05
CA LYS A 204 2.46 7.76 22.76
C LYS A 204 2.06 6.77 21.67
N VAL A 205 1.98 5.46 21.99
CA VAL A 205 1.49 4.42 21.06
C VAL A 205 0.02 4.68 20.70
N LYS A 206 -0.82 5.05 21.67
CA LYS A 206 -2.21 5.42 21.40
C LYS A 206 -2.32 6.59 20.42
N ASN A 207 -1.46 7.59 20.53
CA ASN A 207 -1.42 8.72 19.62
C ASN A 207 -0.98 8.31 18.20
N ALA A 208 0.01 7.42 18.07
CA ALA A 208 0.44 6.90 16.77
C ALA A 208 -0.68 6.09 16.08
N VAL A 209 -1.40 5.25 16.81
CA VAL A 209 -2.54 4.49 16.28
C VAL A 209 -3.69 5.42 15.87
N SER A 210 -4.03 6.41 16.70
CA SER A 210 -5.03 7.43 16.38
C SER A 210 -4.67 8.20 15.10
N TYR A 211 -3.41 8.42 14.88
CA TYR A 211 -2.85 9.13 13.77
C TYR A 211 -2.90 8.33 12.44
N ILE A 212 -2.52 7.04 12.46
CA ILE A 212 -2.69 6.14 11.31
C ILE A 212 -4.16 6.12 10.88
N SER A 213 -5.07 5.97 11.84
CA SER A 213 -6.51 6.01 11.58
C SER A 213 -6.96 7.33 10.94
N SER A 214 -6.40 8.46 11.37
CA SER A 214 -6.71 9.77 10.78
C SER A 214 -6.17 9.91 9.35
N PHE A 215 -4.99 9.37 9.06
CA PHE A 215 -4.40 9.35 7.71
C PHE A 215 -5.28 8.55 6.74
N GLU A 216 -5.67 7.35 7.14
CA GLU A 216 -6.51 6.47 6.34
C GLU A 216 -7.86 7.13 6.04
N GLN A 217 -8.47 7.77 7.05
CA GLN A 217 -9.74 8.46 6.90
C GLN A 217 -9.63 9.69 5.98
N LEU A 218 -8.58 10.50 6.13
CA LEU A 218 -8.34 11.67 5.27
C LEU A 218 -8.16 11.27 3.80
N LEU A 219 -7.44 10.18 3.52
CA LEU A 219 -7.29 9.67 2.16
C LEU A 219 -8.61 9.16 1.58
N ALA A 220 -9.42 8.46 2.36
CA ALA A 220 -10.73 7.99 1.94
C ALA A 220 -11.68 9.16 1.66
N GLU A 221 -11.70 10.19 2.51
CA GLU A 221 -12.48 11.41 2.30
C GLU A 221 -12.04 12.17 1.04
N GLU A 222 -10.73 12.29 0.81
CA GLU A 222 -10.21 12.96 -0.39
C GLU A 222 -10.52 12.17 -1.67
N ALA A 223 -10.45 10.84 -1.63
CA ALA A 223 -10.89 10.00 -2.75
C ALA A 223 -12.37 10.25 -3.08
N ALA A 224 -13.22 10.32 -2.07
CA ALA A 224 -14.64 10.63 -2.25
C ALA A 224 -14.87 12.03 -2.86
N ARG A 225 -14.10 13.06 -2.42
CA ARG A 225 -14.16 14.40 -3.04
C ARG A 225 -13.75 14.40 -4.51
N ARG A 226 -12.86 13.49 -4.91
CA ARG A 226 -12.41 13.27 -6.29
C ARG A 226 -13.38 12.39 -7.09
N GLN A 227 -14.51 12.03 -6.52
CA GLN A 227 -15.49 11.13 -7.13
C GLN A 227 -14.87 9.76 -7.44
N CYS A 228 -14.03 9.25 -6.54
CA CYS A 228 -13.46 7.92 -6.58
C CYS A 228 -14.06 7.08 -5.45
N GLU A 229 -14.34 5.81 -5.75
CA GLU A 229 -14.89 4.85 -4.81
C GLU A 229 -13.84 4.31 -3.83
N GLY A 230 -12.57 4.69 -4.04
CA GLY A 230 -11.49 4.30 -3.12
C GLY A 230 -10.16 4.94 -3.45
N VAL A 231 -9.17 4.62 -2.61
CA VAL A 231 -7.79 5.06 -2.74
C VAL A 231 -6.83 3.88 -2.65
N VAL A 232 -5.77 3.92 -3.46
CA VAL A 232 -4.60 3.04 -3.35
C VAL A 232 -3.40 3.90 -3.00
N CYS A 233 -2.70 3.57 -1.92
CA CYS A 233 -1.56 4.33 -1.43
C CYS A 233 -0.42 3.44 -0.93
N GLY A 234 0.68 4.06 -0.48
CA GLY A 234 1.82 3.49 0.22
C GLY A 234 2.17 4.29 1.46
N HIS A 235 3.44 4.69 1.57
CA HIS A 235 4.02 5.69 2.48
C HIS A 235 4.13 5.28 3.95
N ILE A 236 3.07 4.77 4.56
CA ILE A 236 3.08 4.40 5.98
C ILE A 236 3.59 2.97 6.23
N HIS A 237 4.02 2.24 5.21
CA HIS A 237 4.54 0.86 5.25
C HIS A 237 3.61 -0.12 5.97
N ARG A 238 2.31 0.13 5.92
CA ARG A 238 1.30 -0.71 6.56
C ARG A 238 0.37 -1.28 5.51
N ALA A 239 0.63 -2.51 5.10
CA ALA A 239 -0.23 -3.21 4.16
C ALA A 239 -1.65 -3.37 4.72
N GLU A 240 -2.65 -2.86 4.00
CA GLU A 240 -4.05 -2.89 4.43
C GLU A 240 -4.97 -2.88 3.21
N LEU A 241 -6.05 -3.65 3.26
CA LEU A 241 -7.12 -3.63 2.27
C LEU A 241 -8.46 -3.79 2.99
N ARG A 242 -9.25 -2.73 3.05
CA ARG A 242 -10.53 -2.72 3.76
C ARG A 242 -11.43 -1.59 3.28
N LYS A 243 -12.63 -1.51 3.80
CA LYS A 243 -13.51 -0.36 3.63
C LYS A 243 -13.46 0.59 4.82
N ILE A 244 -13.49 1.88 4.53
CA ILE A 244 -13.62 2.97 5.49
C ILE A 244 -14.82 3.80 5.04
N ASP A 245 -15.88 3.82 5.83
CA ASP A 245 -17.12 4.56 5.54
C ASP A 245 -17.67 4.29 4.12
N GLY A 246 -17.58 3.03 3.67
CA GLY A 246 -18.02 2.59 2.35
C GLY A 246 -16.97 2.76 1.23
N SER A 247 -15.94 3.58 1.42
CA SER A 247 -14.85 3.79 0.47
C SER A 247 -13.79 2.68 0.60
N ILE A 248 -13.23 2.22 -0.52
CA ILE A 248 -12.12 1.26 -0.53
C ILE A 248 -10.84 1.99 -0.10
N TYR A 249 -10.19 1.50 0.93
CA TYR A 249 -8.84 1.89 1.32
C TYR A 249 -7.89 0.72 1.10
N ALA A 250 -6.85 0.95 0.31
CA ALA A 250 -5.80 -0.02 0.04
C ALA A 250 -4.42 0.62 0.22
N ASN A 251 -3.59 0.04 1.08
CA ASN A 251 -2.18 0.38 1.20
C ASN A 251 -1.35 -0.82 0.75
N CYS A 252 -0.45 -0.59 -0.21
CA CYS A 252 0.34 -1.66 -0.82
C CYS A 252 1.37 -2.29 0.15
N GLY A 253 1.66 -1.62 1.28
CA GLY A 253 2.73 -2.01 2.19
C GLY A 253 4.11 -1.63 1.65
N ASP A 254 5.10 -2.50 1.76
CA ASP A 254 6.49 -2.18 1.42
C ASP A 254 7.30 -3.41 0.96
N TRP A 255 8.50 -3.16 0.42
CA TRP A 255 9.49 -4.17 0.01
C TRP A 255 10.75 -4.12 0.86
N VAL A 256 10.62 -3.66 2.10
CA VAL A 256 11.66 -3.61 3.14
C VAL A 256 11.38 -4.69 4.20
N GLU A 257 10.15 -4.76 4.69
CA GLU A 257 9.74 -5.67 5.77
C GLU A 257 8.58 -6.58 5.38
N SER A 258 7.49 -6.02 4.83
CA SER A 258 6.23 -6.74 4.63
C SER A 258 6.19 -7.60 3.37
N LEU A 259 6.93 -7.24 2.31
CA LEU A 259 6.96 -7.91 1.00
C LEU A 259 5.56 -8.07 0.40
N THR A 260 4.79 -6.99 0.40
CA THR A 260 3.40 -7.01 0.00
C THR A 260 3.16 -6.29 -1.32
N ALA A 261 2.09 -6.68 -1.99
CA ALA A 261 1.62 -6.08 -3.22
C ALA A 261 0.09 -6.12 -3.25
N LEU A 262 -0.53 -5.08 -3.79
CA LEU A 262 -1.93 -5.12 -4.14
C LEU A 262 -2.07 -5.60 -5.58
N VAL A 263 -3.07 -6.44 -5.86
CA VAL A 263 -3.38 -6.92 -7.20
C VAL A 263 -4.87 -6.82 -7.49
N GLU A 264 -5.19 -6.68 -8.75
CA GLU A 264 -6.56 -6.82 -9.28
C GLU A 264 -6.61 -8.04 -10.19
N LEU A 265 -7.55 -8.92 -9.94
CA LEU A 265 -7.85 -10.07 -10.79
C LEU A 265 -8.65 -9.63 -12.03
N GLN A 266 -8.83 -10.54 -12.98
CA GLN A 266 -9.53 -10.24 -14.24
C GLN A 266 -11.03 -9.90 -14.05
N ASP A 267 -11.63 -10.37 -12.96
CA ASP A 267 -13.01 -10.11 -12.59
C ASP A 267 -13.24 -8.82 -11.78
N GLY A 268 -12.14 -8.12 -11.40
CA GLY A 268 -12.18 -6.92 -10.57
C GLY A 268 -11.98 -7.16 -9.07
N THR A 269 -11.81 -8.40 -8.65
CA THR A 269 -11.45 -8.72 -7.26
C THR A 269 -10.10 -8.08 -6.91
N LEU A 270 -10.05 -7.36 -5.81
CA LEU A 270 -8.81 -6.82 -5.25
C LEU A 270 -8.27 -7.76 -4.19
N GLN A 271 -6.97 -8.07 -4.26
CA GLN A 271 -6.29 -8.89 -3.26
C GLN A 271 -5.01 -8.21 -2.78
N LEU A 272 -4.80 -8.20 -1.48
CA LEU A 272 -3.52 -7.85 -0.87
C LEU A 272 -2.71 -9.12 -0.65
N LEU A 273 -1.57 -9.23 -1.32
CA LEU A 273 -0.72 -10.41 -1.31
C LEU A 273 0.55 -10.16 -0.50
N MET A 274 0.97 -11.15 0.29
CA MET A 274 2.33 -11.23 0.81
C MET A 274 3.13 -12.21 -0.05
N TRP A 275 4.23 -11.75 -0.63
CA TRP A 275 5.13 -12.56 -1.43
C TRP A 275 6.16 -13.27 -0.53
N LYS A 276 6.24 -14.58 -0.67
CA LYS A 276 7.26 -15.39 0.01
C LYS A 276 8.13 -16.04 -1.06
N PRO A 277 9.38 -15.61 -1.23
CA PRO A 277 10.30 -16.27 -2.16
C PRO A 277 10.37 -17.78 -1.88
N SER A 278 10.39 -18.58 -2.93
CA SER A 278 10.45 -20.05 -2.85
C SER A 278 9.22 -20.75 -2.24
N ALA A 279 8.14 -20.03 -1.94
CA ALA A 279 6.87 -20.64 -1.58
C ALA A 279 6.11 -21.08 -2.85
N SER A 280 5.27 -22.10 -2.71
CA SER A 280 4.44 -22.61 -3.82
C SER A 280 3.38 -21.61 -4.31
N ALA A 281 2.99 -20.66 -3.45
CA ALA A 281 2.02 -19.61 -3.77
C ALA A 281 2.19 -18.40 -2.82
N PRO A 282 1.79 -17.18 -3.26
CA PRO A 282 1.69 -16.03 -2.39
C PRO A 282 0.61 -16.25 -1.33
N VAL A 283 0.72 -15.53 -0.22
CA VAL A 283 -0.30 -15.54 0.85
C VAL A 283 -1.25 -14.38 0.62
N VAL A 284 -2.55 -14.66 0.48
CA VAL A 284 -3.59 -13.63 0.45
C VAL A 284 -3.83 -13.15 1.87
N LEU A 285 -3.58 -11.87 2.14
CA LEU A 285 -3.79 -11.24 3.45
C LEU A 285 -5.20 -10.69 3.59
N ALA A 286 -5.75 -10.13 2.52
CA ALA A 286 -7.09 -9.55 2.45
C ALA A 286 -7.61 -9.61 1.03
N GLU A 287 -8.93 -9.64 0.89
CA GLU A 287 -9.63 -9.68 -0.39
C GLU A 287 -10.90 -8.84 -0.34
N LEU A 288 -11.16 -8.12 -1.43
CA LEU A 288 -12.44 -7.43 -1.67
C LEU A 288 -12.99 -7.90 -3.02
N PRO A 289 -14.17 -8.53 -3.05
CA PRO A 289 -14.80 -8.98 -4.28
C PRO A 289 -15.27 -7.81 -5.16
N PRO A 290 -15.51 -8.02 -6.47
CA PRO A 290 -16.05 -7.01 -7.35
C PRO A 290 -17.42 -6.50 -6.85
N GLY A 291 -17.75 -5.25 -7.18
CA GLY A 291 -18.95 -4.58 -6.66
C GLY A 291 -18.82 -4.10 -5.22
N SER A 292 -17.67 -4.31 -4.59
CA SER A 292 -17.41 -3.81 -3.23
C SER A 292 -17.47 -2.28 -3.14
N ALA A 293 -17.26 -1.56 -4.24
CA ALA A 293 -17.31 -0.11 -4.30
C ALA A 293 -18.73 0.47 -4.42
N SER A 294 -19.72 -0.34 -4.77
CA SER A 294 -21.09 0.16 -4.98
C SER A 294 -21.87 0.12 -3.67
N THR A 295 -22.11 1.27 -3.04
CA THR A 295 -23.41 1.65 -2.46
C THR A 295 -23.32 3.00 -1.78
N GLY A 296 -23.37 4.01 -2.58
CA GLY A 296 -23.81 5.34 -2.21
C GLY A 296 -24.62 5.87 -3.36
N GLN A 297 -25.71 5.17 -3.74
CA GLN A 297 -26.78 5.85 -4.46
C GLN A 297 -27.29 6.93 -3.51
N ALA A 298 -26.80 8.17 -3.72
CA ALA A 298 -27.52 9.34 -3.28
C ALA A 298 -28.92 9.22 -3.92
N GLU A 299 -29.94 8.94 -3.11
CA GLU A 299 -31.32 9.15 -3.53
C GLU A 299 -31.40 10.56 -4.12
N ALA A 300 -31.70 10.61 -5.41
CA ALA A 300 -31.97 11.88 -6.06
C ALA A 300 -33.08 12.57 -5.25
N PRO A 301 -32.92 13.88 -4.92
CA PRO A 301 -33.95 14.58 -4.17
C PRO A 301 -35.25 14.51 -4.98
N THR A 302 -36.25 13.89 -4.39
CA THR A 302 -37.59 13.81 -4.91
C THR A 302 -38.09 15.23 -5.13
N GLN A 303 -38.27 15.65 -6.38
CA GLN A 303 -38.84 16.96 -6.68
C GLN A 303 -40.25 17.00 -6.04
N PRO A 304 -40.60 18.08 -5.31
CA PRO A 304 -41.94 18.25 -4.80
C PRO A 304 -42.90 18.37 -5.99
N GLN A 305 -43.87 17.49 -6.06
CA GLN A 305 -44.96 17.56 -7.02
C GLN A 305 -45.67 18.91 -6.86
N ALA A 306 -45.68 19.70 -7.93
CA ALA A 306 -46.44 20.91 -8.00
C ALA A 306 -47.92 20.58 -7.84
N SER A 307 -48.49 21.01 -6.72
CA SER A 307 -49.92 20.93 -6.48
C SER A 307 -50.63 21.87 -7.47
N HIS A 308 -51.39 21.29 -8.40
CA HIS A 308 -52.34 22.01 -9.24
C HIS A 308 -53.42 22.63 -8.35
N VAL A 309 -53.39 23.96 -8.27
CA VAL A 309 -54.54 24.74 -7.78
C VAL A 309 -55.46 24.99 -8.96
N PRO A 310 -56.73 24.60 -8.92
CA PRO A 310 -57.66 24.94 -9.99
C PRO A 310 -58.07 26.38 -9.87
N CYS A 311 -57.95 27.13 -10.97
CA CYS A 311 -58.52 28.48 -11.11
C CYS A 311 -60.04 28.35 -11.13
N ALA A 312 -60.71 28.95 -10.16
CA ALA A 312 -62.17 29.16 -10.21
C ALA A 312 -62.45 30.42 -11.01
N SER A 313 -63.38 30.30 -11.93
CA SER A 313 -63.99 31.31 -12.77
C SER A 313 -64.79 32.36 -12.01
#